data_50fee393ed039490c950ade1e0c1dbe6
#
_entry.id   50fee393ed039490c950ade1e0c1dbe6
#
_cell.length_a   1.000
_cell.length_b   1.000
_cell.length_c   1.000
_cell.angle_alpha   90.00
_cell.angle_beta   90.00
_cell.angle_gamma   90.00
#
_symmetry.space_group_name_H-M   'P 1'
#
loop_
_entity.id
_entity.type
_entity.pdbx_description
1 polymer ?
#
loop_
_entity_poly.entity_id
_entity_poly.type
_entity_poly.pdbx_seq_one_letter_code
_entity_poly.pdbx_strand_id
1 'polypeptide(L)'
;MLRDISLHILDLTQNSISAGASEIRIDVASDAENERLSVRIEDNGCGMSEAFLASVTDPFTTSRKTRNVGMGIPFFKLACEQGGGRLEIQSQVNVGTALSGDFEISNIDRLPLGDLGETVRFLISGAPQTRFVLTLRSSKGSFLFDTAEVEKELDGVPITEYEILQWICDYINENVQIILSLIHI
;
A
#
# COMPACT_ATOMS: atom_id res chain seq x y z
N MET A 1 -0.61 -15.90 6.61
CA MET A 1 0.25 -14.68 6.59
C MET A 1 0.75 -14.50 5.16
N LEU A 2 0.72 -13.29 4.63
CA LEU A 2 1.26 -12.98 3.31
C LEU A 2 2.80 -12.99 3.38
N ARG A 3 3.45 -13.33 2.27
CA ARG A 3 4.90 -13.60 2.24
C ARG A 3 5.78 -12.36 2.07
N ASP A 4 5.20 -11.23 1.67
CA ASP A 4 5.92 -9.98 1.45
C ASP A 4 5.01 -8.76 1.69
N ILE A 5 5.63 -7.58 1.81
CA ILE A 5 4.96 -6.31 2.12
C ILE A 5 4.07 -5.86 0.95
N SER A 6 4.48 -6.11 -0.30
CA SER A 6 3.71 -5.70 -1.48
C SER A 6 2.36 -6.39 -1.56
N LEU A 7 2.26 -7.66 -1.13
CA LEU A 7 0.99 -8.38 -1.02
C LEU A 7 0.10 -7.84 0.10
N HIS A 8 0.68 -7.39 1.20
CA HIS A 8 -0.09 -6.66 2.23
C HIS A 8 -0.64 -5.33 1.69
N ILE A 9 0.19 -4.58 0.94
CA ILE A 9 -0.25 -3.35 0.27
C ILE A 9 -1.42 -3.64 -0.67
N LEU A 10 -1.33 -4.69 -1.47
CA LEU A 10 -2.41 -5.11 -2.38
C LEU A 10 -3.72 -5.36 -1.62
N ASP A 11 -3.67 -6.17 -0.56
CA ASP A 11 -4.86 -6.55 0.23
C ASP A 11 -5.48 -5.33 0.93
N LEU A 12 -4.67 -4.48 1.53
CA LEU A 12 -5.13 -3.25 2.20
C LEU A 12 -5.71 -2.24 1.20
N THR A 13 -5.10 -2.09 0.03
CA THR A 13 -5.59 -1.19 -1.02
C THR A 13 -6.91 -1.69 -1.62
N GLN A 14 -7.13 -2.99 -1.69
CA GLN A 14 -8.42 -3.55 -2.08
C GLN A 14 -9.54 -3.22 -1.09
N ASN A 15 -9.22 -3.10 0.21
CA ASN A 15 -10.19 -2.58 1.19
C ASN A 15 -10.57 -1.12 0.88
N SER A 16 -9.60 -0.28 0.51
CA SER A 16 -9.83 1.11 0.10
C SER A 16 -10.72 1.21 -1.14
N ILE A 17 -10.48 0.37 -2.16
CA ILE A 17 -11.33 0.27 -3.35
C ILE A 17 -12.75 -0.15 -2.95
N SER A 18 -12.90 -1.14 -2.09
CA SER A 18 -14.20 -1.62 -1.58
C SER A 18 -14.93 -0.56 -0.75
N ALA A 19 -14.21 0.36 -0.12
CA ALA A 19 -14.75 1.51 0.59
C ALA A 19 -15.15 2.68 -0.34
N GLY A 20 -15.06 2.48 -1.66
CA GLY A 20 -15.46 3.45 -2.66
C GLY A 20 -14.46 4.59 -2.87
N ALA A 21 -13.20 4.39 -2.56
CA ALA A 21 -12.18 5.40 -2.78
C ALA A 21 -11.99 5.70 -4.28
N SER A 22 -11.92 6.98 -4.63
CA SER A 22 -11.59 7.47 -5.97
C SER A 22 -10.10 7.80 -6.12
N GLU A 23 -9.40 8.02 -5.00
CA GLU A 23 -7.96 8.26 -4.94
C GLU A 23 -7.36 7.46 -3.80
N ILE A 24 -6.26 6.77 -4.10
CA ILE A 24 -5.48 5.98 -3.13
C ILE A 24 -4.01 6.34 -3.30
N ARG A 25 -3.40 6.71 -2.18
CA ARG A 25 -1.97 7.04 -2.10
C ARG A 25 -1.24 5.93 -1.36
N ILE A 26 -0.12 5.49 -1.93
CA ILE A 26 0.77 4.49 -1.36
C ILE A 26 2.15 5.14 -1.24
N ASP A 27 2.64 5.28 -0.03
CA ASP A 27 3.98 5.80 0.23
C ASP A 27 4.85 4.70 0.83
N VAL A 28 6.04 4.49 0.26
CA VAL A 28 7.06 3.61 0.80
C VAL A 28 8.33 4.42 1.01
N ALA A 29 8.79 4.49 2.24
CA ALA A 29 9.96 5.27 2.59
C ALA A 29 10.97 4.43 3.39
N SER A 30 12.25 4.58 3.04
CA SER A 30 13.37 3.98 3.76
C SER A 30 14.20 5.08 4.41
N ASP A 31 14.36 4.98 5.72
CA ASP A 31 15.24 5.82 6.53
C ASP A 31 16.36 4.93 7.11
N ALA A 32 17.50 4.94 6.44
CA ALA A 32 18.64 4.11 6.83
C ALA A 32 19.32 4.62 8.12
N GLU A 33 19.22 5.91 8.43
CA GLU A 33 19.80 6.50 9.66
C GLU A 33 19.03 6.03 10.90
N ASN A 34 17.70 5.94 10.80
CA ASN A 34 16.84 5.48 11.89
C ASN A 34 16.48 3.99 11.76
N GLU A 35 17.06 3.28 10.81
CA GLU A 35 16.80 1.85 10.58
C GLU A 35 15.30 1.53 10.36
N ARG A 36 14.58 2.42 9.63
CA ARG A 36 13.14 2.29 9.44
C ARG A 36 12.73 2.19 7.97
N LEU A 37 11.90 1.20 7.70
CA LEU A 37 11.10 1.10 6.48
C LEU A 37 9.65 1.41 6.85
N SER A 38 9.03 2.38 6.22
CA SER A 38 7.64 2.76 6.45
C SER A 38 6.79 2.56 5.19
N VAL A 39 5.56 2.11 5.40
CA VAL A 39 4.53 1.97 4.38
C VAL A 39 3.30 2.71 4.86
N ARG A 40 2.80 3.65 4.06
CA ARG A 40 1.55 4.38 4.33
C ARG A 40 0.58 4.19 3.18
N ILE A 41 -0.65 3.88 3.51
CA ILE A 41 -1.77 3.82 2.56
C ILE A 41 -2.83 4.80 3.04
N GLU A 42 -3.23 5.71 2.16
CA GLU A 42 -4.25 6.72 2.45
C GLU A 42 -5.29 6.72 1.33
N ASP A 43 -6.56 6.72 1.71
CA ASP A 43 -7.68 6.73 0.78
C ASP A 43 -8.73 7.78 1.17
N ASN A 44 -9.53 8.17 0.20
CA ASN A 44 -10.69 9.05 0.35
C ASN A 44 -12.02 8.29 0.32
N GLY A 45 -12.04 7.04 0.77
CA GLY A 45 -13.25 6.22 0.84
C GLY A 45 -14.20 6.60 1.96
N CYS A 46 -15.15 5.73 2.26
CA CYS A 46 -16.20 6.01 3.26
C CYS A 46 -15.69 6.13 4.70
N GLY A 47 -14.46 5.73 4.98
CA GLY A 47 -13.89 5.74 6.32
C GLY A 47 -14.56 4.75 7.29
N MET A 48 -14.15 4.82 8.55
CA MET A 48 -14.61 3.95 9.63
C MET A 48 -15.07 4.77 10.83
N SER A 49 -16.09 4.29 11.55
CA SER A 49 -16.47 4.84 12.86
C SER A 49 -15.44 4.48 13.93
N GLU A 50 -15.36 5.26 14.99
CA GLU A 50 -14.46 4.99 16.12
C GLU A 50 -14.67 3.58 16.72
N ALA A 51 -15.94 3.16 16.87
CA ALA A 51 -16.28 1.84 17.39
C ALA A 51 -15.80 0.70 16.46
N PHE A 52 -15.89 0.89 15.15
CA PHE A 52 -15.40 -0.07 14.16
C PHE A 52 -13.87 -0.09 14.11
N LEU A 53 -13.23 1.08 14.12
CA LEU A 53 -11.78 1.21 14.15
C LEU A 53 -11.17 0.50 15.36
N ALA A 54 -11.79 0.63 16.55
CA ALA A 54 -11.34 -0.07 17.75
C ALA A 54 -11.40 -1.60 17.62
N SER A 55 -12.33 -2.15 16.82
CA SER A 55 -12.48 -3.59 16.61
C SER A 55 -11.59 -4.17 15.50
N VAL A 56 -11.21 -3.34 14.54
CA VAL A 56 -10.54 -3.78 13.30
C VAL A 56 -9.11 -4.29 13.53
N THR A 57 -8.45 -3.82 14.57
CA THR A 57 -7.08 -4.21 14.92
C THR A 57 -6.98 -5.48 15.76
N ASP A 58 -8.12 -6.02 16.22
CA ASP A 58 -8.17 -7.23 17.03
C ASP A 58 -8.59 -8.45 16.18
N PRO A 59 -7.68 -9.43 15.96
CA PRO A 59 -7.98 -10.61 15.15
C PRO A 59 -9.07 -11.51 15.75
N PHE A 60 -9.39 -11.34 17.04
CA PHE A 60 -10.38 -12.17 17.76
C PHE A 60 -11.78 -11.55 17.78
N THR A 61 -11.92 -10.25 17.52
CA THR A 61 -13.22 -9.56 17.46
C THR A 61 -13.90 -9.61 16.11
N THR A 62 -13.27 -10.13 15.08
CA THR A 62 -13.88 -10.37 13.76
C THR A 62 -14.89 -11.53 13.78
N SER A 63 -15.78 -11.57 14.79
CA SER A 63 -16.87 -12.52 14.83
C SER A 63 -17.99 -12.11 13.86
N ARG A 64 -18.07 -12.80 12.75
CA ARG A 64 -19.28 -13.15 11.94
C ARG A 64 -20.27 -12.07 11.48
N LYS A 65 -20.14 -10.78 11.80
CA LYS A 65 -21.18 -9.78 11.43
C LYS A 65 -20.72 -8.60 10.59
N THR A 66 -19.42 -8.41 10.37
CA THR A 66 -18.89 -7.32 9.53
C THR A 66 -18.21 -7.88 8.29
N ARG A 67 -19.01 -8.19 7.29
CA ARG A 67 -18.60 -8.83 6.02
C ARG A 67 -17.68 -8.00 5.11
N ASN A 68 -17.24 -6.80 5.49
CA ASN A 68 -16.56 -5.87 4.58
C ASN A 68 -15.11 -5.52 4.94
N VAL A 69 -14.55 -6.01 6.05
CA VAL A 69 -13.11 -5.88 6.34
C VAL A 69 -12.53 -7.27 6.53
N GLY A 70 -11.65 -7.65 5.62
CA GLY A 70 -10.95 -8.92 5.68
C GLY A 70 -9.92 -8.95 6.82
N MET A 71 -9.16 -10.03 6.91
CA MET A 71 -8.07 -10.22 7.89
C MET A 71 -6.83 -9.38 7.57
N GLY A 72 -6.85 -8.54 6.52
CA GLY A 72 -5.70 -7.79 6.03
C GLY A 72 -5.08 -6.87 7.06
N ILE A 73 -5.88 -6.06 7.75
CA ILE A 73 -5.37 -5.12 8.78
C ILE A 73 -4.74 -5.86 9.97
N PRO A 74 -5.40 -6.86 10.60
CA PRO A 74 -4.78 -7.68 11.64
C PRO A 74 -3.50 -8.38 11.21
N PHE A 75 -3.45 -8.92 10.00
CA PHE A 75 -2.24 -9.58 9.48
C PHE A 75 -1.11 -8.58 9.20
N PHE A 76 -1.43 -7.40 8.69
CA PHE A 76 -0.41 -6.36 8.49
C PHE A 76 0.12 -5.84 9.84
N LYS A 77 -0.75 -5.66 10.83
CA LYS A 77 -0.35 -5.34 12.20
C LYS A 77 0.66 -6.35 12.73
N LEU A 78 0.34 -7.64 12.62
CA LEU A 78 1.23 -8.71 13.06
C LEU A 78 2.57 -8.68 12.31
N ALA A 79 2.55 -8.45 10.99
CA ALA A 79 3.77 -8.33 10.21
C ALA A 79 4.66 -7.16 10.65
N CYS A 80 4.06 -5.98 10.92
CA CYS A 80 4.78 -4.83 11.47
C CYS A 80 5.42 -5.16 12.82
N GLU A 81 4.66 -5.75 13.77
CA GLU A 81 5.13 -6.11 15.09
C GLU A 81 6.26 -7.15 15.05
N GLN A 82 6.14 -8.18 14.21
CA GLN A 82 7.20 -9.17 14.00
C GLN A 82 8.45 -8.55 13.36
N GLY A 83 8.28 -7.57 12.47
CA GLY A 83 9.36 -6.82 11.85
C GLY A 83 9.95 -5.69 12.71
N GLY A 84 9.65 -5.65 14.01
CA GLY A 84 10.20 -4.68 14.96
C GLY A 84 9.58 -3.29 14.89
N GLY A 85 8.40 -3.18 14.28
CA GLY A 85 7.67 -1.93 14.13
C GLY A 85 6.25 -1.98 14.69
N ARG A 86 5.39 -1.14 14.18
CA ARG A 86 3.99 -1.01 14.62
C ARG A 86 3.09 -0.56 13.49
N LEU A 87 1.77 -0.73 13.70
CA LEU A 87 0.72 -0.22 12.84
C LEU A 87 -0.02 0.93 13.53
N GLU A 88 -0.23 2.03 12.80
CA GLU A 88 -1.10 3.13 13.19
C GLU A 88 -2.21 3.30 12.15
N ILE A 89 -3.44 3.53 12.60
CA ILE A 89 -4.60 3.73 11.73
C ILE A 89 -5.36 4.97 12.20
N GLN A 90 -5.68 5.83 11.24
CA GLN A 90 -6.56 6.98 11.44
C GLN A 90 -7.68 6.89 10.40
N SER A 91 -8.90 7.03 10.84
CA SER A 91 -10.06 6.97 9.95
C SER A 91 -11.17 7.90 10.44
N GLN A 92 -11.86 8.50 9.50
CA GLN A 92 -13.01 9.36 9.77
C GLN A 92 -14.11 9.06 8.75
N VAL A 93 -15.34 8.88 9.24
CA VAL A 93 -16.51 8.61 8.39
C VAL A 93 -16.67 9.71 7.34
N ASN A 94 -16.88 9.30 6.09
CA ASN A 94 -17.04 10.16 4.91
C ASN A 94 -15.80 11.02 4.55
N VAL A 95 -14.65 10.75 5.15
CA VAL A 95 -13.38 11.42 4.81
C VAL A 95 -12.40 10.43 4.21
N GLY A 96 -12.20 9.27 4.86
CA GLY A 96 -11.31 8.21 4.39
C GLY A 96 -10.52 7.57 5.51
N THR A 97 -9.50 6.79 5.13
CA THR A 97 -8.64 6.05 6.04
C THR A 97 -7.18 6.29 5.69
N ALA A 98 -6.34 6.47 6.70
CA ALA A 98 -4.90 6.47 6.60
C ALA A 98 -4.32 5.39 7.52
N LEU A 99 -3.52 4.50 6.95
CA LEU A 99 -2.89 3.38 7.62
C LEU A 99 -1.38 3.51 7.43
N SER A 100 -0.61 3.43 8.52
CA SER A 100 0.85 3.52 8.49
C SER A 100 1.45 2.35 9.26
N GLY A 101 2.24 1.53 8.57
CA GLY A 101 3.02 0.45 9.15
C GLY A 101 4.51 0.74 9.04
N ASP A 102 5.27 0.46 10.08
CA ASP A 102 6.72 0.57 10.05
C ASP A 102 7.40 -0.74 10.45
N PHE A 103 8.63 -0.89 10.00
CA PHE A 103 9.48 -2.07 10.18
C PHE A 103 10.90 -1.62 10.49
N GLU A 104 11.63 -2.40 11.25
CA GLU A 104 13.07 -2.25 11.41
C GLU A 104 13.79 -2.89 10.22
N ILE A 105 14.66 -2.13 9.52
CA ILE A 105 15.29 -2.57 8.26
C ILE A 105 16.13 -3.83 8.48
N SER A 106 16.93 -3.89 9.54
CA SER A 106 17.83 -5.01 9.85
C SER A 106 17.15 -6.18 10.56
N ASN A 107 15.86 -6.08 10.91
CA ASN A 107 15.16 -7.15 11.62
C ASN A 107 15.05 -8.41 10.74
N ILE A 108 15.49 -9.56 11.29
CA ILE A 108 15.53 -10.84 10.56
C ILE A 108 14.13 -11.37 10.21
N ASP A 109 13.12 -11.01 11.00
CA ASP A 109 11.72 -11.43 10.81
C ASP A 109 10.92 -10.44 9.95
N ARG A 110 11.57 -9.34 9.50
CA ARG A 110 10.93 -8.40 8.58
C ARG A 110 10.66 -9.08 7.23
N LEU A 111 9.43 -8.94 6.77
CA LEU A 111 9.07 -9.40 5.44
C LEU A 111 9.88 -8.64 4.35
N PRO A 112 10.25 -9.30 3.25
CA PRO A 112 10.79 -8.60 2.09
C PRO A 112 9.76 -7.62 1.51
N LEU A 113 10.23 -6.62 0.77
CA LEU A 113 9.34 -5.66 0.14
C LEU A 113 8.41 -6.31 -0.89
N GLY A 114 8.93 -7.24 -1.66
CA GLY A 114 8.19 -7.89 -2.74
C GLY A 114 8.11 -7.03 -4.01
N ASP A 115 7.18 -7.36 -4.90
CA ASP A 115 7.02 -6.75 -6.22
C ASP A 115 5.96 -5.63 -6.21
N LEU A 116 6.40 -4.39 -6.00
CA LEU A 116 5.52 -3.21 -6.00
C LEU A 116 4.97 -2.90 -7.40
N GLY A 117 5.76 -3.11 -8.45
CA GLY A 117 5.32 -2.88 -9.82
C GLY A 117 4.16 -3.80 -10.19
N GLU A 118 4.28 -5.08 -9.87
CA GLU A 118 3.20 -6.06 -10.08
C GLU A 118 1.96 -5.73 -9.23
N THR A 119 2.16 -5.29 -7.99
CA THR A 119 1.05 -4.86 -7.12
C THR A 119 0.28 -3.70 -7.74
N VAL A 120 0.96 -2.65 -8.19
CA VAL A 120 0.31 -1.49 -8.82
C VAL A 120 -0.36 -1.88 -10.14
N ARG A 121 0.27 -2.74 -10.93
CA ARG A 121 -0.31 -3.29 -12.16
C ARG A 121 -1.65 -3.99 -11.90
N PHE A 122 -1.72 -4.83 -10.88
CA PHE A 122 -2.97 -5.50 -10.47
C PHE A 122 -4.03 -4.51 -10.01
N LEU A 123 -3.66 -3.51 -9.23
CA LEU A 123 -4.59 -2.50 -8.73
C LEU A 123 -5.21 -1.69 -9.88
N ILE A 124 -4.39 -1.23 -10.83
CA ILE A 124 -4.86 -0.49 -12.01
C ILE A 124 -5.78 -1.36 -12.86
N SER A 125 -5.40 -2.62 -13.11
CA SER A 125 -6.20 -3.56 -13.89
C SER A 125 -7.56 -3.85 -13.25
N GLY A 126 -7.61 -3.95 -11.92
CA GLY A 126 -8.84 -4.24 -11.17
C GLY A 126 -9.75 -3.04 -10.91
N ALA A 127 -9.19 -1.82 -10.89
CA ALA A 127 -9.92 -0.59 -10.60
C ALA A 127 -9.38 0.59 -11.46
N PRO A 128 -9.54 0.54 -12.79
CA PRO A 128 -8.92 1.51 -13.70
C PRO A 128 -9.43 2.94 -13.54
N GLN A 129 -10.59 3.15 -12.94
CA GLN A 129 -11.16 4.47 -12.64
C GLN A 129 -10.66 5.07 -11.33
N THR A 130 -9.93 4.31 -10.52
CA THR A 130 -9.33 4.81 -9.28
C THR A 130 -7.96 5.42 -9.60
N ARG A 131 -7.72 6.62 -9.09
CA ARG A 131 -6.41 7.25 -9.17
C ARG A 131 -5.47 6.62 -8.14
N PHE A 132 -4.37 6.05 -8.60
CA PHE A 132 -3.31 5.55 -7.74
C PHE A 132 -2.10 6.48 -7.80
N VAL A 133 -1.60 6.85 -6.62
CA VAL A 133 -0.38 7.65 -6.47
C VAL A 133 0.60 6.85 -5.63
N LEU A 134 1.73 6.47 -6.21
CA LEU A 134 2.82 5.79 -5.51
C LEU A 134 3.99 6.73 -5.30
N THR A 135 4.45 6.87 -4.06
CA THR A 135 5.66 7.62 -3.72
C THR A 135 6.70 6.70 -3.12
N LEU A 136 7.92 6.74 -3.62
CA LEU A 136 9.08 6.09 -3.03
C LEU A 136 10.04 7.15 -2.52
N ARG A 137 10.59 6.98 -1.32
CA ARG A 137 11.54 7.93 -0.71
C ARG A 137 12.65 7.22 0.04
N SER A 138 13.87 7.76 -0.09
CA SER A 138 15.03 7.40 0.73
C SER A 138 16.07 8.53 0.72
N SER A 139 17.21 8.30 1.36
CA SER A 139 18.37 9.21 1.25
C SER A 139 18.91 9.33 -0.18
N LYS A 140 18.56 8.40 -1.09
CA LYS A 140 18.98 8.42 -2.51
C LYS A 140 18.10 9.31 -3.38
N GLY A 141 16.92 9.72 -2.89
CA GLY A 141 16.00 10.57 -3.63
C GLY A 141 14.53 10.17 -3.45
N SER A 142 13.71 10.65 -4.35
CA SER A 142 12.28 10.35 -4.38
C SER A 142 11.81 10.03 -5.79
N PHE A 143 10.78 9.21 -5.87
CA PHE A 143 10.08 8.86 -7.10
C PHE A 143 8.58 9.00 -6.87
N LEU A 144 7.89 9.57 -7.82
CA LEU A 144 6.43 9.73 -7.83
C LEU A 144 5.87 9.10 -9.10
N PHE A 145 4.91 8.21 -8.93
CA PHE A 145 4.08 7.66 -10.00
C PHE A 145 2.62 8.03 -9.75
N ASP A 146 1.93 8.53 -10.77
CA ASP A 146 0.54 8.97 -10.69
C ASP A 146 -0.21 8.52 -11.95
N THR A 147 -1.23 7.67 -11.79
CA THR A 147 -2.02 7.17 -12.93
C THR A 147 -2.68 8.29 -13.71
N ALA A 148 -3.10 9.38 -13.06
CA ALA A 148 -3.71 10.52 -13.76
C ALA A 148 -2.72 11.23 -14.70
N GLU A 149 -1.45 11.31 -14.35
CA GLU A 149 -0.42 11.87 -15.23
C GLU A 149 -0.12 10.91 -16.41
N VAL A 150 -0.07 9.61 -16.15
CA VAL A 150 0.11 8.60 -17.22
C VAL A 150 -1.04 8.66 -18.21
N GLU A 151 -2.29 8.70 -17.74
CA GLU A 151 -3.47 8.78 -18.62
C GLU A 151 -3.48 10.02 -19.53
N LYS A 152 -2.98 11.16 -19.05
CA LYS A 152 -2.82 12.37 -19.88
C LYS A 152 -1.86 12.15 -21.05
N GLU A 153 -0.75 11.45 -20.81
CA GLU A 153 0.26 11.16 -21.83
C GLU A 153 -0.19 10.08 -22.83
N LEU A 154 -1.15 9.24 -22.46
CA LEU A 154 -1.65 8.15 -23.31
C LEU A 154 -2.58 8.61 -24.43
N ASP A 155 -3.03 9.87 -24.41
CA ASP A 155 -3.87 10.49 -25.46
C ASP A 155 -5.09 9.62 -25.88
N GLY A 156 -5.79 9.08 -24.89
CA GLY A 156 -7.00 8.26 -25.08
C GLY A 156 -6.76 6.76 -25.20
N VAL A 157 -5.52 6.28 -25.18
CA VAL A 157 -5.24 4.85 -25.06
C VAL A 157 -5.55 4.39 -23.63
N PRO A 158 -6.33 3.30 -23.44
CA PRO A 158 -6.64 2.83 -22.08
C PRO A 158 -5.39 2.44 -21.31
N ILE A 159 -5.29 2.89 -20.06
CA ILE A 159 -4.16 2.52 -19.15
C ILE A 159 -4.12 1.01 -18.87
N THR A 160 -5.21 0.30 -19.12
CA THR A 160 -5.36 -1.16 -18.95
C THR A 160 -4.81 -1.99 -20.10
N GLU A 161 -4.30 -1.36 -21.19
CA GLU A 161 -3.64 -2.09 -22.26
C GLU A 161 -2.43 -2.86 -21.70
N TYR A 162 -2.24 -4.10 -22.17
CA TYR A 162 -1.23 -5.01 -21.63
C TYR A 162 0.18 -4.43 -21.68
N GLU A 163 0.56 -3.82 -22.79
CA GLU A 163 1.89 -3.22 -22.98
C GLU A 163 2.12 -2.02 -22.02
N ILE A 164 1.07 -1.24 -21.77
CA ILE A 164 1.11 -0.11 -20.84
C ILE A 164 1.25 -0.61 -19.41
N LEU A 165 0.46 -1.59 -19.00
CA LEU A 165 0.55 -2.21 -17.69
C LEU A 165 1.91 -2.86 -17.43
N GLN A 166 2.50 -3.50 -18.46
CA GLN A 166 3.83 -4.08 -18.35
C GLN A 166 4.89 -2.98 -18.20
N TRP A 167 4.80 -1.92 -19.00
CA TRP A 167 5.69 -0.76 -18.87
C TRP A 167 5.61 -0.12 -17.48
N ILE A 168 4.39 0.06 -16.93
CA ILE A 168 4.20 0.59 -15.57
C ILE A 168 4.88 -0.28 -14.53
N CYS A 169 4.70 -1.61 -14.62
CA CYS A 169 5.34 -2.57 -13.73
C CYS A 169 6.86 -2.43 -13.75
N ASP A 170 7.46 -2.45 -14.93
CA ASP A 170 8.91 -2.37 -15.11
C ASP A 170 9.44 -1.01 -14.63
N TYR A 171 8.77 0.09 -14.98
CA TYR A 171 9.13 1.44 -14.58
C TYR A 171 9.12 1.64 -13.07
N ILE A 172 8.11 1.13 -12.38
CA ILE A 172 8.05 1.16 -10.91
C ILE A 172 9.18 0.33 -10.31
N ASN A 173 9.40 -0.89 -10.80
CA ASN A 173 10.41 -1.79 -10.25
C ASN A 173 11.85 -1.28 -10.47
N GLU A 174 12.14 -0.64 -11.60
CA GLU A 174 13.40 0.06 -11.81
C GLU A 174 13.63 1.15 -10.74
N ASN A 175 12.61 1.96 -10.46
CA ASN A 175 12.70 3.02 -9.46
C ASN A 175 12.76 2.48 -8.02
N VAL A 176 12.11 1.35 -7.72
CA VAL A 176 12.30 0.63 -6.46
C VAL A 176 13.77 0.27 -6.26
N GLN A 177 14.43 -0.27 -7.28
CA GLN A 177 15.86 -0.62 -7.22
C GLN A 177 16.74 0.62 -7.01
N ILE A 178 16.44 1.72 -7.67
CA ILE A 178 17.22 2.97 -7.55
C ILE A 178 17.04 3.60 -6.17
N ILE A 179 15.79 3.76 -5.72
CA ILE A 179 15.46 4.53 -4.52
C ILE A 179 15.59 3.68 -3.26
N LEU A 180 15.13 2.43 -3.27
CA LEU A 180 15.03 1.57 -2.07
C LEU A 180 16.12 0.48 -1.99
N SER A 181 17.19 0.57 -2.77
CA SER A 181 18.22 -0.47 -2.94
C SER A 181 19.04 -0.84 -1.68
N LEU A 182 18.84 -0.16 -0.55
CA LEU A 182 19.42 -0.53 0.75
C LEU A 182 18.56 -1.55 1.51
N ILE A 183 17.35 -1.80 1.02
CA ILE A 183 16.47 -2.81 1.58
C ILE A 183 16.77 -4.08 0.78
N HIS A 184 17.29 -5.12 1.44
CA HIS A 184 17.38 -6.45 0.81
C HIS A 184 15.98 -6.84 0.36
N ILE A 185 15.80 -6.84 -0.94
CA ILE A 185 14.54 -7.10 -1.64
C ILE A 185 14.25 -8.60 -1.60
#